data_9cee00e69b2c02a093d5495504fbb1e1
#
_entry.id   9cee00e69b2c02a093d5495504fbb1e1
#
_cell.length_a   1.000
_cell.length_b   1.000
_cell.length_c   1.000
_cell.angle_alpha   90.00
_cell.angle_beta   90.00
_cell.angle_gamma   90.00
#
_symmetry.space_group_name_H-M   'P 1'
#
loop_
_entity.id
_entity.type
_entity.pdbx_description
1 polymer ?
#
loop_
_entity_poly.entity_id
_entity_poly.type
_entity_poly.pdbx_seq_one_letter_code
_entity_poly.pdbx_strand_id
1 'polypeptide(L)'
;MTFFTVVTRGLTRRPVRTGLTILGISVGIAAVVALVGISRGFSKSWETGMKARGTDVVVSNMGSSLIPKPFSASVRDRIAHLPHVDATCGILVDLMSVEDARMIMVSAREWEGFSWSNLKLIAGRMPHDAREQAVVLGRTAAEVLKKKIGDKLQIETGELSVVGIVDGNDI
;
A
#
# COMPACT_ATOMS: atom_id res chain seq x y z
N MET A 1 12.79 60.60 0.11
CA MET A 1 13.11 59.32 -0.49
C MET A 1 12.59 58.24 0.45
N THR A 2 11.63 57.45 0.04
CA THR A 2 11.03 56.42 0.89
C THR A 2 11.95 55.19 0.94
N PHE A 3 12.07 54.52 2.08
CA PHE A 3 12.86 53.30 2.28
C PHE A 3 12.64 52.27 1.16
N PHE A 4 11.40 52.12 0.73
CA PHE A 4 10.98 51.22 -0.35
C PHE A 4 11.65 51.53 -1.70
N THR A 5 11.84 52.83 -2.02
CA THR A 5 12.51 53.26 -3.26
C THR A 5 13.99 52.94 -3.29
N VAL A 6 14.64 52.96 -2.13
CA VAL A 6 16.07 52.58 -2.01
C VAL A 6 16.26 51.11 -2.16
N VAL A 7 15.37 50.27 -1.56
CA VAL A 7 15.42 48.84 -1.65
C VAL A 7 15.18 48.32 -3.08
N THR A 8 14.13 48.85 -3.75
CA THR A 8 13.83 48.47 -5.13
C THR A 8 14.95 48.86 -6.10
N ARG A 9 15.55 50.04 -5.92
CA ARG A 9 16.67 50.50 -6.72
C ARG A 9 17.95 49.68 -6.49
N GLY A 10 18.14 49.17 -5.27
CA GLY A 10 19.23 48.25 -4.93
C GLY A 10 19.06 46.87 -5.61
N LEU A 11 17.85 46.32 -5.64
CA LEU A 11 17.51 45.06 -6.26
C LEU A 11 17.67 45.09 -7.79
N THR A 12 17.28 46.20 -8.44
CA THR A 12 17.36 46.37 -9.90
C THR A 12 18.76 46.68 -10.41
N ARG A 13 19.65 47.17 -9.56
CA ARG A 13 21.05 47.50 -9.94
C ARG A 13 21.92 46.27 -10.27
N ARG A 14 21.59 45.09 -9.69
CA ARG A 14 22.32 43.84 -9.92
C ARG A 14 21.35 42.68 -10.15
N PRO A 15 20.62 42.66 -11.29
CA PRO A 15 19.51 41.75 -11.50
C PRO A 15 19.89 40.29 -11.46
N VAL A 16 21.07 39.94 -12.01
CA VAL A 16 21.55 38.54 -12.02
C VAL A 16 21.80 38.02 -10.61
N ARG A 17 22.47 38.81 -9.76
CA ARG A 17 22.74 38.39 -8.38
C ARG A 17 21.45 38.24 -7.56
N THR A 18 20.55 39.21 -7.73
CA THR A 18 19.24 39.20 -7.05
C THR A 18 18.41 38.00 -7.52
N GLY A 19 18.38 37.74 -8.84
CA GLY A 19 17.68 36.62 -9.40
C GLY A 19 18.19 35.27 -8.90
N LEU A 20 19.52 35.08 -8.85
CA LEU A 20 20.14 33.86 -8.30
C LEU A 20 19.82 33.66 -6.81
N THR A 21 19.81 34.72 -6.02
CA THR A 21 19.47 34.63 -4.60
C THR A 21 18.00 34.23 -4.42
N ILE A 22 17.08 34.88 -5.15
CA ILE A 22 15.65 34.54 -5.11
C ILE A 22 15.43 33.08 -5.54
N LEU A 23 16.08 32.68 -6.63
CA LEU A 23 15.97 31.31 -7.15
C LEU A 23 16.48 30.27 -6.13
N GLY A 24 17.61 30.53 -5.48
CA GLY A 24 18.13 29.65 -4.44
C GLY A 24 17.17 29.50 -3.24
N ILE A 25 16.61 30.61 -2.77
CA ILE A 25 15.64 30.59 -1.66
C ILE A 25 14.36 29.87 -2.11
N SER A 26 13.86 30.17 -3.31
CA SER A 26 12.64 29.57 -3.85
C SER A 26 12.77 28.05 -3.99
N VAL A 27 13.89 27.56 -4.48
CA VAL A 27 14.18 26.11 -4.58
C VAL A 27 14.18 25.47 -3.19
N GLY A 28 14.82 26.10 -2.21
CA GLY A 28 14.84 25.60 -0.83
C GLY A 28 13.42 25.50 -0.24
N ILE A 29 12.63 26.53 -0.38
CA ILE A 29 11.23 26.53 0.11
C ILE A 29 10.40 25.49 -0.65
N ALA A 30 10.51 25.42 -1.98
CA ALA A 30 9.79 24.45 -2.80
C ALA A 30 10.12 23.01 -2.41
N ALA A 31 11.39 22.70 -2.13
CA ALA A 31 11.81 21.38 -1.68
C ALA A 31 11.17 20.99 -0.34
N VAL A 32 11.12 21.91 0.63
CA VAL A 32 10.47 21.66 1.92
C VAL A 32 8.96 21.44 1.75
N VAL A 33 8.30 22.30 0.98
CA VAL A 33 6.85 22.19 0.72
C VAL A 33 6.53 20.87 0.01
N ALA A 34 7.32 20.49 -0.99
CA ALA A 34 7.16 19.23 -1.70
C ALA A 34 7.33 18.03 -0.77
N LEU A 35 8.36 18.02 0.07
CA LEU A 35 8.62 16.94 1.02
C LEU A 35 7.46 16.78 2.03
N VAL A 36 7.00 17.89 2.60
CA VAL A 36 5.85 17.88 3.52
C VAL A 36 4.58 17.44 2.82
N GLY A 37 4.35 17.89 1.58
CA GLY A 37 3.20 17.51 0.77
C GLY A 37 3.17 16.01 0.48
N ILE A 38 4.31 15.45 0.06
CA ILE A 38 4.47 14.00 -0.19
C ILE A 38 4.23 13.20 1.10
N SER A 39 4.87 13.61 2.20
CA SER A 39 4.75 12.92 3.49
C SER A 39 3.30 12.89 3.98
N ARG A 40 2.59 14.02 3.93
CA ARG A 40 1.18 14.10 4.33
C ARG A 40 0.27 13.33 3.38
N GLY A 41 0.52 13.41 2.08
CA GLY A 41 -0.22 12.66 1.06
C GLY A 41 -0.10 11.15 1.27
N PHE A 42 1.11 10.68 1.52
CA PHE A 42 1.38 9.27 1.81
C PHE A 42 0.65 8.80 3.08
N SER A 43 0.80 9.53 4.18
CA SER A 43 0.13 9.18 5.45
C SER A 43 -1.40 9.12 5.29
N LYS A 44 -1.98 10.09 4.58
CA LYS A 44 -3.44 10.12 4.35
C LYS A 44 -3.90 8.98 3.44
N SER A 45 -3.15 8.67 2.38
CA SER A 45 -3.46 7.54 1.50
C SER A 45 -3.39 6.22 2.26
N TRP A 46 -2.37 6.05 3.11
CA TRP A 46 -2.22 4.88 3.96
C TRP A 46 -3.39 4.71 4.93
N GLU A 47 -3.74 5.77 5.66
CA GLU A 47 -4.89 5.78 6.58
C GLU A 47 -6.20 5.43 5.87
N THR A 48 -6.43 6.03 4.70
CA THR A 48 -7.64 5.77 3.91
C THR A 48 -7.69 4.32 3.43
N GLY A 49 -6.58 3.77 2.95
CA GLY A 49 -6.47 2.37 2.54
C GLY A 49 -6.72 1.40 3.69
N MET A 50 -6.21 1.70 4.89
CA MET A 50 -6.45 0.89 6.09
C MET A 50 -7.93 0.90 6.50
N LYS A 51 -8.55 2.08 6.55
CA LYS A 51 -9.98 2.23 6.87
C LYS A 51 -10.89 1.55 5.86
N ALA A 52 -10.56 1.62 4.57
CA ALA A 52 -11.32 0.93 3.52
C ALA A 52 -11.32 -0.60 3.70
N ARG A 53 -10.27 -1.14 4.32
CA ARG A 53 -10.17 -2.57 4.67
C ARG A 53 -10.87 -2.95 5.97
N GLY A 54 -11.52 -2.00 6.66
CA GLY A 54 -12.13 -2.22 7.97
C GLY A 54 -11.12 -2.58 9.05
N THR A 55 -9.86 -2.12 8.90
CA THR A 55 -8.77 -2.42 9.82
C THR A 55 -8.33 -1.15 10.52
N ASP A 56 -8.47 -1.10 11.84
CA ASP A 56 -8.04 0.04 12.65
C ASP A 56 -6.56 -0.08 13.06
N VAL A 57 -6.11 -1.29 13.37
CA VAL A 57 -4.74 -1.55 13.85
C VAL A 57 -4.15 -2.77 13.14
N VAL A 58 -2.93 -2.61 12.65
CA VAL A 58 -2.12 -3.73 12.11
C VAL A 58 -0.98 -4.01 13.05
N VAL A 59 -0.90 -5.27 13.47
CA VAL A 59 0.23 -5.77 14.26
C VAL A 59 1.14 -6.56 13.34
N SER A 60 2.38 -6.16 13.21
CA SER A 60 3.35 -6.81 12.34
C SER A 60 4.72 -6.94 13.02
N ASN A 61 5.42 -8.02 12.73
CA ASN A 61 6.80 -8.19 13.15
C ASN A 61 7.74 -7.64 12.05
N MET A 62 7.90 -6.33 12.04
CA MET A 62 8.81 -5.66 11.11
C MET A 62 10.21 -5.60 11.73
N GLY A 63 11.02 -6.60 11.50
CA GLY A 63 12.45 -6.52 11.82
C GLY A 63 13.18 -5.52 10.91
N SER A 64 14.37 -5.84 10.44
CA SER A 64 15.13 -5.05 9.46
C SER A 64 14.67 -5.26 8.00
N SER A 65 13.62 -6.03 7.77
CA SER A 65 13.05 -6.35 6.46
C SER A 65 11.84 -5.48 6.13
N LEU A 66 11.68 -5.13 4.85
CA LEU A 66 10.48 -4.46 4.34
C LEU A 66 9.25 -5.38 4.33
N ILE A 67 9.47 -6.69 4.41
CA ILE A 67 8.40 -7.70 4.46
C ILE A 67 8.24 -8.12 5.93
N PRO A 68 7.01 -8.09 6.47
CA PRO A 68 6.74 -8.55 7.82
C PRO A 68 7.14 -10.01 7.99
N LYS A 69 7.85 -10.33 9.06
CA LYS A 69 8.14 -11.73 9.39
C LYS A 69 6.91 -12.38 10.02
N PRO A 70 6.61 -13.64 9.66
CA PRO A 70 5.55 -14.37 10.32
C PRO A 70 5.85 -14.53 11.81
N PHE A 71 4.81 -14.53 12.63
CA PHE A 71 4.86 -14.75 14.07
C PHE A 71 3.77 -15.71 14.50
N SER A 72 3.84 -16.18 15.74
CA SER A 72 2.93 -17.22 16.24
C SER A 72 1.45 -16.76 16.19
N ALA A 73 0.57 -17.65 15.72
CA ALA A 73 -0.88 -17.43 15.73
C ALA A 73 -1.44 -17.18 17.14
N SER A 74 -0.77 -17.67 18.19
CA SER A 74 -1.16 -17.41 19.59
C SER A 74 -1.19 -15.91 19.96
N VAL A 75 -0.45 -15.07 19.22
CA VAL A 75 -0.51 -13.62 19.42
C VAL A 75 -1.88 -13.08 19.02
N ARG A 76 -2.48 -13.57 17.93
CA ARG A 76 -3.85 -13.23 17.53
C ARG A 76 -4.84 -13.54 18.65
N ASP A 77 -4.77 -14.74 19.22
CA ASP A 77 -5.69 -15.17 20.27
C ASP A 77 -5.56 -14.31 21.54
N ARG A 78 -4.34 -13.91 21.86
CA ARG A 78 -4.10 -12.95 22.97
C ARG A 78 -4.68 -11.58 22.69
N ILE A 79 -4.57 -11.08 21.46
CA ILE A 79 -5.12 -9.77 21.06
C ILE A 79 -6.65 -9.83 21.05
N ALA A 80 -7.25 -10.93 20.59
CA ALA A 80 -8.69 -11.11 20.54
C ALA A 80 -9.36 -11.01 21.92
N HIS A 81 -8.64 -11.27 23.00
CA HIS A 81 -9.14 -11.19 24.36
C HIS A 81 -8.91 -9.82 25.03
N LEU A 82 -8.32 -8.85 24.33
CA LEU A 82 -8.13 -7.51 24.87
C LEU A 82 -9.45 -6.72 24.87
N PRO A 83 -9.67 -5.83 25.85
CA PRO A 83 -10.84 -4.96 25.86
C PRO A 83 -10.82 -4.04 24.62
N HIS A 84 -12.00 -3.77 24.06
CA HIS A 84 -12.21 -2.93 22.89
C HIS A 84 -11.66 -3.50 21.56
N VAL A 85 -11.43 -4.80 21.48
CA VAL A 85 -11.13 -5.52 20.25
C VAL A 85 -12.37 -6.30 19.82
N ASP A 86 -12.99 -5.89 18.71
CA ASP A 86 -14.20 -6.55 18.20
C ASP A 86 -13.87 -7.81 17.39
N ALA A 87 -12.84 -7.73 16.54
CA ALA A 87 -12.43 -8.84 15.70
C ALA A 87 -10.93 -8.80 15.39
N THR A 88 -10.36 -9.97 15.19
CA THR A 88 -8.96 -10.14 14.75
C THR A 88 -8.91 -11.07 13.56
N CYS A 89 -7.97 -10.82 12.63
CA CYS A 89 -7.78 -11.66 11.45
C CYS A 89 -6.29 -11.83 11.17
N GLY A 90 -5.89 -13.06 10.91
CA GLY A 90 -4.54 -13.39 10.48
C GLY A 90 -4.36 -13.16 8.97
N ILE A 91 -3.30 -12.45 8.61
CA ILE A 91 -2.89 -12.28 7.21
C ILE A 91 -1.40 -12.59 7.12
N LEU A 92 -1.04 -13.50 6.23
CA LEU A 92 0.35 -13.77 5.88
C LEU A 92 0.65 -13.09 4.55
N VAL A 93 1.66 -12.23 4.54
CA VAL A 93 2.11 -11.54 3.32
C VAL A 93 3.51 -12.02 2.98
N ASP A 94 3.71 -12.44 1.76
CA ASP A 94 5.01 -12.89 1.26
C ASP A 94 5.23 -12.45 -0.20
N LEU A 95 6.49 -12.37 -0.60
CA LEU A 95 6.88 -12.18 -2.00
C LEU A 95 7.21 -13.54 -2.58
N MET A 96 6.36 -13.99 -3.47
CA MET A 96 6.51 -15.31 -4.12
C MET A 96 6.82 -15.14 -5.61
N SER A 97 7.58 -16.07 -6.14
CA SER A 97 7.74 -16.20 -7.58
C SER A 97 6.48 -16.83 -8.18
N VAL A 98 5.91 -16.13 -9.13
CA VAL A 98 4.69 -16.53 -9.82
C VAL A 98 4.98 -16.56 -11.31
N GLU A 99 4.58 -17.65 -11.99
CA GLU A 99 4.91 -17.88 -13.39
C GLU A 99 6.44 -17.70 -13.62
N ASP A 100 6.89 -17.44 -14.78
CA ASP A 100 8.31 -17.32 -15.17
C ASP A 100 9.14 -16.31 -14.34
N ALA A 101 9.24 -16.55 -13.01
CA ALA A 101 10.06 -15.78 -12.06
C ALA A 101 9.63 -14.32 -11.82
N ARG A 102 8.36 -13.97 -11.96
CA ARG A 102 7.84 -12.66 -11.53
C ARG A 102 7.60 -12.65 -10.05
N MET A 103 8.28 -11.77 -9.34
CA MET A 103 8.05 -11.55 -7.92
C MET A 103 6.77 -10.75 -7.71
N ILE A 104 5.79 -11.37 -7.07
CA ILE A 104 4.50 -10.74 -6.75
C ILE A 104 4.23 -10.87 -5.25
N MET A 105 3.67 -9.83 -4.68
CA MET A 105 3.21 -9.87 -3.30
C MET A 105 1.93 -10.71 -3.23
N VAL A 106 1.99 -11.79 -2.48
CA VAL A 106 0.87 -12.69 -2.25
C VAL A 106 0.43 -12.57 -0.80
N SER A 107 -0.87 -12.45 -0.57
CA SER A 107 -1.45 -12.44 0.76
C SER A 107 -2.34 -13.66 0.97
N ALA A 108 -1.99 -14.50 1.94
CA ALA A 108 -2.86 -15.55 2.42
C ALA A 108 -3.66 -15.02 3.60
N ARG A 109 -4.97 -15.22 3.56
CA ARG A 109 -5.92 -14.70 4.54
C ARG A 109 -6.63 -15.84 5.25
N GLU A 110 -6.86 -15.67 6.52
CA GLU A 110 -7.66 -16.60 7.29
C GLU A 110 -9.10 -16.66 6.75
N TRP A 111 -9.61 -17.89 6.50
CA TRP A 111 -10.89 -18.08 5.81
C TRP A 111 -12.07 -17.43 6.53
N GLU A 112 -12.16 -17.61 7.83
CA GLU A 112 -13.24 -17.07 8.65
C GLU A 112 -13.03 -15.59 9.03
N GLY A 113 -11.94 -14.96 8.55
CA GLY A 113 -11.59 -13.59 8.90
C GLY A 113 -12.42 -12.55 8.14
N PHE A 114 -12.70 -11.43 8.78
CA PHE A 114 -13.41 -10.29 8.17
C PHE A 114 -12.67 -9.69 6.95
N SER A 115 -11.41 -10.04 6.76
CA SER A 115 -10.59 -9.52 5.65
C SER A 115 -11.10 -9.92 4.26
N TRP A 116 -11.93 -10.96 4.16
CA TRP A 116 -12.57 -11.35 2.90
C TRP A 116 -13.79 -10.50 2.55
N SER A 117 -14.60 -10.14 3.55
CA SER A 117 -15.82 -9.36 3.33
C SER A 117 -15.57 -7.95 2.83
N ASN A 118 -14.38 -7.42 3.07
CA ASN A 118 -13.98 -6.07 2.66
C ASN A 118 -13.34 -6.02 1.26
N LEU A 119 -13.16 -7.17 0.60
CA LEU A 119 -12.66 -7.22 -0.77
C LEU A 119 -13.77 -6.87 -1.77
N LYS A 120 -13.53 -5.85 -2.57
CA LYS A 120 -14.47 -5.45 -3.63
C LYS A 120 -14.25 -6.28 -4.89
N LEU A 121 -15.10 -7.26 -5.09
CA LEU A 121 -15.07 -8.11 -6.29
C LEU A 121 -15.48 -7.29 -7.53
N ILE A 122 -14.66 -7.34 -8.57
CA ILE A 122 -14.93 -6.70 -9.87
C ILE A 122 -15.51 -7.70 -10.85
N ALA A 123 -14.95 -8.91 -10.86
CA ALA A 123 -15.39 -9.97 -11.78
C ALA A 123 -15.12 -11.35 -11.17
N GLY A 124 -15.91 -12.34 -11.59
CA GLY A 124 -15.80 -13.70 -11.10
C GLY A 124 -16.52 -13.94 -9.77
N ARG A 125 -15.88 -14.72 -8.90
CA ARG A 125 -16.42 -15.08 -7.59
C ARG A 125 -15.31 -15.14 -6.53
N MET A 126 -15.68 -15.18 -5.28
CA MET A 126 -14.79 -15.59 -4.20
C MET A 126 -14.63 -17.11 -4.15
N PRO A 127 -13.56 -17.65 -3.56
CA PRO A 127 -13.44 -19.08 -3.28
C PRO A 127 -14.65 -19.57 -2.48
N HIS A 128 -15.00 -20.85 -2.62
CA HIS A 128 -16.15 -21.43 -1.91
C HIS A 128 -15.80 -21.87 -0.49
N ASP A 129 -14.58 -22.36 -0.29
CA ASP A 129 -14.10 -22.81 1.01
C ASP A 129 -12.59 -22.69 1.13
N ALA A 130 -12.08 -22.97 2.33
CA ALA A 130 -10.65 -22.89 2.64
C ALA A 130 -9.79 -23.96 1.94
N ARG A 131 -10.38 -24.98 1.33
CA ARG A 131 -9.68 -26.08 0.67
C ARG A 131 -9.64 -25.92 -0.84
N GLU A 132 -10.41 -24.99 -1.39
CA GLU A 132 -10.41 -24.73 -2.81
C GLU A 132 -9.05 -24.21 -3.26
N GLN A 133 -8.43 -24.88 -4.22
CA GLN A 133 -7.18 -24.42 -4.84
C GLN A 133 -7.45 -23.26 -5.79
N ALA A 134 -7.84 -22.15 -5.21
CA ALA A 134 -8.27 -20.96 -5.92
C ALA A 134 -7.52 -19.71 -5.44
N VAL A 135 -7.37 -18.77 -6.35
CA VAL A 135 -6.78 -17.47 -6.08
C VAL A 135 -7.66 -16.35 -6.63
N VAL A 136 -7.68 -15.24 -5.92
CA VAL A 136 -8.29 -13.99 -6.37
C VAL A 136 -7.16 -13.02 -6.67
N LEU A 137 -7.15 -12.46 -7.87
CA LEU A 137 -6.12 -11.54 -8.32
C LEU A 137 -6.57 -10.08 -8.14
N GLY A 138 -5.68 -9.22 -7.68
CA GLY A 138 -5.88 -7.79 -7.85
C GLY A 138 -5.85 -7.40 -9.33
N ARG A 139 -6.58 -6.37 -9.73
CA ARG A 139 -6.65 -5.89 -11.13
C ARG A 139 -5.26 -5.75 -11.74
N THR A 140 -4.35 -5.05 -11.08
CA THR A 140 -2.99 -4.83 -11.56
C THR A 140 -2.21 -6.14 -11.72
N ALA A 141 -2.37 -7.08 -10.80
CA ALA A 141 -1.74 -8.39 -10.89
C ALA A 141 -2.28 -9.20 -12.08
N ALA A 142 -3.58 -9.18 -12.31
CA ALA A 142 -4.21 -9.83 -13.46
C ALA A 142 -3.70 -9.26 -14.80
N GLU A 143 -3.54 -7.94 -14.90
CA GLU A 143 -3.00 -7.27 -16.08
C GLU A 143 -1.51 -7.60 -16.32
N VAL A 144 -0.69 -7.55 -15.27
CA VAL A 144 0.75 -7.84 -15.33
C VAL A 144 1.02 -9.30 -15.70
N LEU A 145 0.25 -10.21 -15.11
CA LEU A 145 0.36 -11.65 -15.37
C LEU A 145 -0.37 -12.07 -16.65
N LYS A 146 -1.21 -11.19 -17.21
CA LYS A 146 -2.09 -11.47 -18.35
C LYS A 146 -3.00 -12.68 -18.12
N LYS A 147 -3.48 -12.85 -16.89
CA LYS A 147 -4.37 -13.94 -16.46
C LYS A 147 -5.81 -13.46 -16.38
N LYS A 148 -6.72 -14.36 -16.74
CA LYS A 148 -8.17 -14.15 -16.68
C LYS A 148 -8.80 -15.16 -15.75
N ILE A 149 -10.07 -14.95 -15.44
CA ILE A 149 -10.87 -15.90 -14.67
C ILE A 149 -10.93 -17.22 -15.43
N GLY A 150 -10.67 -18.33 -14.71
CA GLY A 150 -10.57 -19.68 -15.25
C GLY A 150 -9.15 -20.10 -15.63
N ASP A 151 -8.22 -19.17 -15.73
CA ASP A 151 -6.81 -19.52 -15.99
C ASP A 151 -6.16 -20.17 -14.76
N LYS A 152 -5.12 -20.95 -15.02
CA LYS A 152 -4.29 -21.52 -13.99
C LYS A 152 -3.08 -20.64 -13.73
N LEU A 153 -2.74 -20.48 -12.47
CA LEU A 153 -1.62 -19.71 -11.98
C LEU A 153 -0.63 -20.62 -11.27
N GLN A 154 0.59 -20.71 -11.81
CA GLN A 154 1.67 -21.48 -11.20
C GLN A 154 2.33 -20.64 -10.12
N ILE A 155 2.37 -21.15 -8.90
CA ILE A 155 3.12 -20.59 -7.78
C ILE A 155 4.14 -21.62 -7.29
N GLU A 156 5.09 -21.21 -6.43
CA GLU A 156 6.13 -22.11 -5.91
C GLU A 156 5.57 -23.38 -5.25
N THR A 157 4.41 -23.29 -4.63
CA THR A 157 3.79 -24.37 -3.88
C THR A 157 2.80 -25.22 -4.69
N GLY A 158 2.52 -24.87 -5.94
CA GLY A 158 1.59 -25.60 -6.79
C GLY A 158 0.83 -24.71 -7.78
N GLU A 159 -0.26 -25.24 -8.30
CA GLU A 159 -1.12 -24.59 -9.27
C GLU A 159 -2.44 -24.18 -8.63
N LEU A 160 -2.85 -22.93 -8.84
CA LEU A 160 -4.11 -22.37 -8.36
C LEU A 160 -4.98 -21.91 -9.54
N SER A 161 -6.28 -22.02 -9.40
CA SER A 161 -7.23 -21.51 -10.40
C SER A 161 -7.62 -20.07 -10.08
N VAL A 162 -7.58 -19.18 -11.06
CA VAL A 162 -8.04 -17.79 -10.92
C VAL A 162 -9.56 -17.77 -10.94
N VAL A 163 -10.20 -17.50 -9.81
CA VAL A 163 -11.66 -17.53 -9.67
C VAL A 163 -12.30 -16.15 -9.63
N GLY A 164 -11.53 -15.13 -9.29
CA GLY A 164 -12.03 -13.76 -9.20
C GLY A 164 -10.97 -12.69 -9.39
N ILE A 165 -11.42 -11.49 -9.67
CA ILE A 165 -10.60 -10.29 -9.78
C ILE A 165 -11.21 -9.23 -8.84
N VAL A 166 -10.37 -8.64 -7.98
CA VAL A 166 -10.74 -7.60 -7.03
C VAL A 166 -10.09 -6.26 -7.36
N ASP A 167 -10.64 -5.18 -6.81
CA ASP A 167 -10.05 -3.86 -6.98
C ASP A 167 -8.69 -3.79 -6.28
N GLY A 168 -7.66 -3.37 -7.01
CA GLY A 168 -6.29 -3.34 -6.52
C GLY A 168 -6.02 -2.35 -5.37
N ASN A 169 -6.99 -1.51 -5.04
CA ASN A 169 -6.91 -0.63 -3.87
C ASN A 169 -7.17 -1.36 -2.55
N ASP A 170 -7.60 -2.63 -2.62
CA ASP A 170 -8.01 -3.43 -1.45
C ASP A 170 -6.98 -4.52 -1.08
N ILE A 171 -5.78 -4.51 -1.71
CA ILE A 171 -4.71 -5.49 -1.46
C ILE A 171 -3.58 -4.88 -0.64
#